data_a004fe125ebc42850848d9878e4ac75e
#
_entry.id   a004fe125ebc42850848d9878e4ac75e
#
_cell.length_a   1.000
_cell.length_b   1.000
_cell.length_c   1.000
_cell.angle_alpha   90.00
_cell.angle_beta   90.00
_cell.angle_gamma   90.00
#
_symmetry.space_group_name_H-M   'P 1'
#
loop_
_entity.id
_entity.type
_entity.pdbx_description
1 polymer ?
#
loop_
_entity_poly.entity_id
_entity_poly.type
_entity_poly.pdbx_seq_one_letter_code
_entity_poly.pdbx_strand_id
1 'polypeptide(L)'
;MDLRKPEVQRYLQKKMLDFLAQKGFEYIKIDYNDTFGMGGDGAESFGESGRQITELSLDYLDRLREAVPGIVIENCSSGGSRIEPCRMQKVSMCSFSDAHECKEIPLVAANVSRVVPARQNQVWATIRKEDTVDRIVWSMTAAMFGRVCLSGDVHLIDSAQKAKIKEGIDFYNAVKDVVRSGSIAECFCNVAYYRDPKGCQIYKKISQDGSRMLVLAHFFERPHERFD
;
A
#
# COMPACT_ATOMS: atom_id res chain seq x y z
N MET A 1 5.67 13.53 -18.86
CA MET A 1 7.09 13.73 -19.23
C MET A 1 7.55 12.58 -20.11
N ASP A 2 8.18 12.85 -21.24
CA ASP A 2 8.70 11.82 -22.12
C ASP A 2 10.15 11.47 -21.74
N LEU A 3 10.32 10.33 -21.07
CA LEU A 3 11.64 9.85 -20.60
C LEU A 3 12.62 9.46 -21.74
N ARG A 4 12.16 9.35 -22.98
CA ARG A 4 13.03 9.09 -24.14
C ARG A 4 13.87 10.30 -24.50
N LYS A 5 13.46 11.50 -24.04
CA LYS A 5 14.15 12.76 -24.34
C LYS A 5 15.31 13.01 -23.39
N PRO A 6 16.57 13.19 -23.89
CA PRO A 6 17.73 13.40 -23.04
C PRO A 6 17.62 14.62 -22.11
N GLU A 7 16.95 15.69 -22.54
CA GLU A 7 16.72 16.86 -21.70
C GLU A 7 15.82 16.57 -20.50
N VAL A 8 14.81 15.70 -20.65
CA VAL A 8 13.96 15.25 -19.55
C VAL A 8 14.77 14.40 -18.57
N GLN A 9 15.59 13.49 -19.08
CA GLN A 9 16.47 12.68 -18.24
C GLN A 9 17.47 13.53 -17.45
N ARG A 10 18.12 14.53 -18.10
CA ARG A 10 19.03 15.48 -17.42
C ARG A 10 18.31 16.33 -16.37
N TYR A 11 17.09 16.77 -16.68
CA TYR A 11 16.26 17.50 -15.72
C TYR A 11 15.97 16.68 -14.46
N LEU A 12 15.52 15.43 -14.63
CA LEU A 12 15.24 14.53 -13.51
C LEU A 12 16.50 14.15 -12.74
N GLN A 13 17.63 13.93 -13.42
CA GLN A 13 18.91 13.72 -12.76
C GLN A 13 19.19 14.86 -11.76
N LYS A 14 19.20 16.09 -12.25
CA LYS A 14 19.55 17.26 -11.44
C LYS A 14 18.53 17.56 -10.34
N LYS A 15 17.24 17.49 -10.66
CA LYS A 15 16.17 17.92 -9.75
C LYS A 15 15.74 16.86 -8.75
N MET A 16 16.05 15.62 -9.00
CA MET A 16 15.59 14.52 -8.18
C MET A 16 16.76 13.68 -7.64
N LEU A 17 17.54 13.02 -8.49
CA LEU A 17 18.60 12.14 -8.02
C LEU A 17 19.69 12.89 -7.26
N ASP A 18 20.26 13.94 -7.85
CA ASP A 18 21.30 14.75 -7.22
C ASP A 18 20.77 15.43 -5.94
N PHE A 19 19.53 15.91 -5.96
CA PHE A 19 18.90 16.53 -4.80
C PHE A 19 18.75 15.54 -3.64
N LEU A 20 18.22 14.35 -3.91
CA LEU A 20 18.02 13.31 -2.88
C LEU A 20 19.36 12.88 -2.26
N ALA A 21 20.36 12.62 -3.12
CA ALA A 21 21.71 12.24 -2.68
C ALA A 21 22.37 13.35 -1.83
N GLN A 22 22.29 14.61 -2.27
CA GLN A 22 22.89 15.74 -1.56
C GLN A 22 22.21 16.08 -0.24
N LYS A 23 20.89 15.85 -0.14
CA LYS A 23 20.10 16.19 1.05
C LYS A 23 19.97 15.05 2.04
N GLY A 24 20.46 13.86 1.69
CA GLY A 24 20.43 12.68 2.58
C GLY A 24 19.03 12.11 2.79
N PHE A 25 18.15 12.20 1.80
CA PHE A 25 16.86 11.57 1.87
C PHE A 25 16.98 10.06 1.63
N GLU A 26 16.44 9.27 2.54
CA GLU A 26 16.44 7.80 2.49
C GLU A 26 15.08 7.21 2.13
N TYR A 27 14.08 8.07 1.85
CA TYR A 27 12.73 7.68 1.49
C TYR A 27 12.16 8.61 0.43
N ILE A 28 11.48 8.02 -0.55
CA ILE A 28 10.72 8.75 -1.55
C ILE A 28 9.42 8.02 -1.86
N LYS A 29 8.32 8.78 -1.94
CA LYS A 29 7.08 8.35 -2.57
C LYS A 29 6.98 8.94 -3.97
N ILE A 30 6.84 8.07 -4.97
CA ILE A 30 6.65 8.46 -6.36
C ILE A 30 5.17 8.26 -6.69
N ASP A 31 4.46 9.39 -6.77
CA ASP A 31 3.04 9.42 -7.09
C ASP A 31 2.82 10.23 -8.37
N TYR A 32 2.36 9.56 -9.41
CA TYR A 32 1.92 10.22 -10.64
C TYR A 32 0.68 9.52 -11.19
N ASN A 33 -0.40 10.27 -11.24
CA ASN A 33 -1.73 9.76 -11.48
C ASN A 33 -2.07 9.69 -12.97
N ASP A 34 -1.26 10.34 -13.81
CA ASP A 34 -1.44 10.30 -15.25
C ASP A 34 -0.98 8.99 -15.84
N THR A 35 -1.69 8.56 -16.85
CA THR A 35 -1.24 7.49 -17.74
C THR A 35 -0.22 8.05 -18.74
N PHE A 36 0.52 7.16 -19.41
CA PHE A 36 1.34 7.55 -20.55
C PHE A 36 0.48 7.90 -21.78
N GLY A 37 -0.83 7.89 -21.63
CA GLY A 37 -1.79 8.06 -22.72
C GLY A 37 -1.64 6.94 -23.76
N MET A 38 -1.80 7.30 -25.03
CA MET A 38 -1.57 6.38 -26.14
C MET A 38 -0.11 6.31 -26.59
N GLY A 39 0.82 6.93 -25.83
CA GLY A 39 2.23 7.08 -26.18
C GLY A 39 2.54 8.49 -26.69
N GLY A 40 3.69 8.66 -27.30
CA GLY A 40 4.18 9.93 -27.83
C GLY A 40 4.77 9.76 -29.23
N ASP A 41 5.08 10.87 -29.87
CA ASP A 41 5.69 10.89 -31.21
C ASP A 41 7.11 10.30 -31.20
N GLY A 42 7.62 9.98 -32.40
CA GLY A 42 9.02 9.57 -32.61
C GLY A 42 9.31 8.10 -32.30
N ALA A 43 8.32 7.22 -32.38
CA ALA A 43 8.46 5.77 -32.42
C ALA A 43 7.65 5.19 -33.59
N GLU A 44 7.84 3.89 -33.88
CA GLU A 44 7.13 3.21 -34.98
C GLU A 44 5.61 3.22 -34.80
N SER A 45 5.14 3.26 -33.53
CA SER A 45 3.74 3.36 -33.18
C SER A 45 3.57 3.98 -31.78
N PHE A 46 2.35 4.39 -31.45
CA PHE A 46 2.01 4.84 -30.10
C PHE A 46 2.21 3.73 -29.05
N GLY A 47 1.91 2.48 -29.38
CA GLY A 47 2.15 1.35 -28.51
C GLY A 47 3.62 1.13 -28.22
N GLU A 48 4.49 1.21 -29.23
CA GLU A 48 5.93 1.12 -29.09
C GLU A 48 6.48 2.29 -28.25
N SER A 49 5.98 3.49 -28.49
CA SER A 49 6.31 4.64 -27.65
C SER A 49 5.96 4.41 -26.16
N GLY A 50 4.76 3.90 -25.88
CA GLY A 50 4.32 3.57 -24.53
C GLY A 50 5.19 2.51 -23.87
N ARG A 51 5.57 1.46 -24.63
CA ARG A 51 6.50 0.42 -24.14
C ARG A 51 7.86 1.01 -23.75
N GLN A 52 8.46 1.82 -24.63
CA GLN A 52 9.75 2.48 -24.36
C GLN A 52 9.70 3.40 -23.14
N ILE A 53 8.65 4.19 -22.96
CA ILE A 53 8.48 5.07 -21.80
C ILE A 53 8.33 4.24 -20.52
N THR A 54 7.63 3.11 -20.59
CA THR A 54 7.48 2.20 -19.43
C THR A 54 8.82 1.60 -19.04
N GLU A 55 9.61 1.09 -19.97
CA GLU A 55 10.95 0.56 -19.71
C GLU A 55 11.86 1.61 -19.08
N LEU A 56 11.92 2.80 -19.68
CA LEU A 56 12.73 3.90 -19.13
C LEU A 56 12.26 4.36 -17.74
N SER A 57 10.96 4.21 -17.44
CA SER A 57 10.46 4.48 -16.09
C SER A 57 10.93 3.45 -15.06
N LEU A 58 11.10 2.20 -15.47
CA LEU A 58 11.67 1.14 -14.63
C LEU A 58 13.19 1.33 -14.45
N ASP A 59 13.91 1.66 -15.52
CA ASP A 59 15.34 1.97 -15.48
C ASP A 59 15.61 3.20 -14.58
N TYR A 60 14.71 4.17 -14.57
CA TYR A 60 14.82 5.32 -13.68
C TYR A 60 14.77 4.93 -12.19
N LEU A 61 14.00 3.92 -11.82
CA LEU A 61 13.99 3.40 -10.44
C LEU A 61 15.33 2.74 -10.06
N ASP A 62 15.99 2.05 -10.99
CA ASP A 62 17.33 1.52 -10.77
C ASP A 62 18.36 2.64 -10.59
N ARG A 63 18.35 3.64 -11.46
CA ARG A 63 19.21 4.83 -11.34
C ARG A 63 19.02 5.56 -10.01
N LEU A 64 17.77 5.61 -9.51
CA LEU A 64 17.48 6.21 -8.21
C LEU A 64 18.16 5.42 -7.08
N ARG A 65 18.14 4.09 -7.13
CA ARG A 65 18.82 3.22 -6.15
C ARG A 65 20.35 3.32 -6.24
N GLU A 66 20.89 3.48 -7.44
CA GLU A 66 22.32 3.71 -7.65
C GLU A 66 22.77 5.06 -7.08
N ALA A 67 21.98 6.12 -7.30
CA ALA A 67 22.27 7.46 -6.80
C ALA A 67 22.15 7.57 -5.27
N VAL A 68 21.22 6.83 -4.68
CA VAL A 68 20.94 6.82 -3.23
C VAL A 68 20.85 5.39 -2.73
N PRO A 69 21.99 4.73 -2.43
CA PRO A 69 21.99 3.34 -1.95
C PRO A 69 21.16 3.17 -0.67
N GLY A 70 20.30 2.17 -0.67
CA GLY A 70 19.42 1.89 0.48
C GLY A 70 18.11 2.69 0.52
N ILE A 71 17.85 3.58 -0.43
CA ILE A 71 16.61 4.37 -0.46
C ILE A 71 15.36 3.48 -0.45
N VAL A 72 14.41 3.85 0.38
CA VAL A 72 13.08 3.25 0.40
C VAL A 72 12.21 3.93 -0.64
N ILE A 73 11.79 3.20 -1.65
CA ILE A 73 10.92 3.70 -2.72
C ILE A 73 9.51 3.18 -2.48
N GLU A 74 8.56 4.09 -2.24
CA GLU A 74 7.13 3.82 -2.27
C GLU A 74 6.58 4.15 -3.65
N ASN A 75 6.03 3.15 -4.32
CA ASN A 75 5.31 3.32 -5.56
C ASN A 75 3.86 3.71 -5.27
N CYS A 76 3.40 4.75 -5.94
CA CYS A 76 2.01 5.18 -5.93
C CYS A 76 1.60 5.64 -7.33
N SER A 77 0.38 5.39 -7.67
CA SER A 77 -0.29 5.96 -8.85
C SER A 77 -1.78 5.83 -8.63
N SER A 78 -2.43 6.90 -8.16
CA SER A 78 -3.79 6.82 -7.64
C SER A 78 -3.95 5.60 -6.70
N GLY A 79 -3.07 5.51 -5.72
CA GLY A 79 -2.93 4.32 -4.88
C GLY A 79 -2.30 3.14 -5.61
N GLY A 80 -3.03 2.03 -5.74
CA GLY A 80 -2.53 0.75 -6.22
C GLY A 80 -2.61 0.52 -7.74
N SER A 81 -2.57 1.56 -8.58
CA SER A 81 -2.76 1.37 -10.03
C SER A 81 -1.55 0.81 -10.79
N ARG A 82 -0.37 0.83 -10.21
CA ARG A 82 0.88 0.31 -10.82
C ARG A 82 1.55 -0.70 -9.91
N ILE A 83 0.93 -1.86 -9.77
CA ILE A 83 1.41 -2.96 -8.92
C ILE A 83 1.80 -4.20 -9.73
N GLU A 84 2.08 -4.02 -11.01
CA GLU A 84 2.58 -5.07 -11.87
C GLU A 84 3.93 -5.62 -11.37
N PRO A 85 4.22 -6.91 -11.55
CA PRO A 85 5.42 -7.55 -10.98
C PRO A 85 6.74 -6.88 -11.40
N CYS A 86 6.86 -6.40 -12.63
CA CYS A 86 8.08 -5.74 -13.11
C CYS A 86 8.37 -4.45 -12.33
N ARG A 87 7.35 -3.69 -11.92
CA ARG A 87 7.52 -2.51 -11.09
C ARG A 87 7.75 -2.89 -9.63
N MET A 88 6.99 -3.86 -9.11
CA MET A 88 7.12 -4.26 -7.71
C MET A 88 8.51 -4.85 -7.38
N GLN A 89 9.23 -5.38 -8.35
CA GLN A 89 10.64 -5.79 -8.20
C GLN A 89 11.60 -4.60 -8.00
N LYS A 90 11.23 -3.42 -8.51
CA LYS A 90 12.06 -2.21 -8.49
C LYS A 90 11.78 -1.29 -7.30
N VAL A 91 10.75 -1.55 -6.50
CA VAL A 91 10.32 -0.68 -5.40
C VAL A 91 10.31 -1.42 -4.06
N SER A 92 10.39 -0.68 -2.97
CA SER A 92 10.39 -1.24 -1.63
C SER A 92 8.98 -1.60 -1.17
N MET A 93 8.01 -0.80 -1.57
CA MET A 93 6.60 -0.98 -1.26
C MET A 93 5.71 -0.18 -2.20
N CYS A 94 4.42 -0.44 -2.15
CA CYS A 94 3.40 0.37 -2.83
C CYS A 94 2.32 0.85 -1.85
N SER A 95 1.69 1.98 -2.17
CA SER A 95 0.40 2.33 -1.61
C SER A 95 -0.64 1.32 -2.09
N PHE A 96 -1.50 0.85 -1.18
CA PHE A 96 -2.50 -0.17 -1.52
C PHE A 96 -3.65 0.40 -2.34
N SER A 97 -4.03 1.65 -2.09
CA SER A 97 -5.18 2.35 -2.67
C SER A 97 -5.22 3.79 -2.18
N ASP A 98 -6.02 4.64 -2.83
CA ASP A 98 -6.41 5.95 -2.34
C ASP A 98 -7.69 5.90 -1.48
N ALA A 99 -8.19 4.72 -1.13
CA ALA A 99 -9.35 4.58 -0.27
C ALA A 99 -9.09 5.17 1.12
N HIS A 100 -9.95 6.10 1.54
CA HIS A 100 -9.90 6.77 2.84
C HIS A 100 -11.06 6.35 3.76
N GLU A 101 -12.09 5.73 3.18
CA GLU A 101 -13.22 5.26 3.94
C GLU A 101 -12.88 3.95 4.64
N CYS A 102 -12.96 3.92 5.95
CA CYS A 102 -12.52 2.78 6.72
C CYS A 102 -13.29 1.50 6.39
N LYS A 103 -14.54 1.58 5.89
CA LYS A 103 -15.31 0.42 5.44
C LYS A 103 -14.75 -0.21 4.16
N GLU A 104 -14.19 0.59 3.27
CA GLU A 104 -13.64 0.12 1.99
C GLU A 104 -12.24 -0.50 2.17
N ILE A 105 -11.44 0.08 3.06
CA ILE A 105 -10.03 -0.26 3.25
C ILE A 105 -9.81 -1.76 3.44
N PRO A 106 -10.50 -2.49 4.34
CA PRO A 106 -10.22 -3.90 4.56
C PRO A 106 -10.49 -4.75 3.32
N LEU A 107 -11.51 -4.41 2.52
CA LEU A 107 -11.84 -5.14 1.30
C LEU A 107 -10.79 -4.92 0.21
N VAL A 108 -10.40 -3.67 0.01
CA VAL A 108 -9.36 -3.30 -0.97
C VAL A 108 -8.02 -3.92 -0.57
N ALA A 109 -7.61 -3.77 0.68
CA ALA A 109 -6.35 -4.30 1.19
C ALA A 109 -6.27 -5.84 1.10
N ALA A 110 -7.37 -6.52 1.39
CA ALA A 110 -7.47 -7.98 1.26
C ALA A 110 -7.30 -8.43 -0.20
N ASN A 111 -7.93 -7.73 -1.15
CA ASN A 111 -7.79 -8.04 -2.57
C ASN A 111 -6.37 -7.76 -3.09
N VAL A 112 -5.77 -6.63 -2.73
CA VAL A 112 -4.38 -6.30 -3.09
C VAL A 112 -3.40 -7.32 -2.52
N SER A 113 -3.65 -7.85 -1.32
CA SER A 113 -2.79 -8.85 -0.68
C SER A 113 -2.70 -10.19 -1.45
N ARG A 114 -3.56 -10.40 -2.45
CA ARG A 114 -3.51 -11.57 -3.34
C ARG A 114 -2.46 -11.45 -4.44
N VAL A 115 -2.06 -10.24 -4.77
CA VAL A 115 -1.12 -9.94 -5.88
C VAL A 115 0.15 -9.25 -5.39
N VAL A 116 0.09 -8.53 -4.27
CA VAL A 116 1.24 -7.85 -3.67
C VAL A 116 1.58 -8.50 -2.34
N PRO A 117 2.82 -8.94 -2.12
CA PRO A 117 3.25 -9.46 -0.82
C PRO A 117 3.00 -8.44 0.31
N ALA A 118 2.51 -8.90 1.46
CA ALA A 118 2.17 -8.02 2.58
C ALA A 118 3.35 -7.13 3.02
N ARG A 119 4.60 -7.61 2.89
CA ARG A 119 5.80 -6.81 3.18
C ARG A 119 5.99 -5.60 2.27
N GLN A 120 5.36 -5.60 1.09
CA GLN A 120 5.39 -4.51 0.10
C GLN A 120 4.08 -3.75 -0.01
N ASN A 121 3.04 -4.19 0.67
CA ASN A 121 1.71 -3.57 0.64
C ASN A 121 1.55 -2.62 1.83
N GLN A 122 1.61 -1.30 1.62
CA GLN A 122 1.37 -0.31 2.67
C GLN A 122 -0.11 -0.02 2.76
N VAL A 123 -0.72 -0.34 3.91
CA VAL A 123 -2.16 -0.18 4.15
C VAL A 123 -2.40 0.90 5.19
N TRP A 124 -3.31 1.82 4.90
CA TRP A 124 -3.63 2.92 5.80
C TRP A 124 -4.60 2.50 6.90
N ALA A 125 -4.19 2.71 8.15
CA ALA A 125 -5.09 2.83 9.27
C ALA A 125 -5.56 4.29 9.33
N THR A 126 -6.67 4.59 8.65
CA THR A 126 -7.22 5.95 8.61
C THR A 126 -7.97 6.24 9.91
N ILE A 127 -7.48 7.23 10.65
CA ILE A 127 -7.99 7.63 11.95
C ILE A 127 -8.56 9.04 11.84
N ARG A 128 -9.77 9.25 12.36
CA ARG A 128 -10.41 10.57 12.49
C ARG A 128 -10.54 10.95 13.95
N LYS A 129 -10.53 12.23 14.24
CA LYS A 129 -10.69 12.73 15.61
C LYS A 129 -12.02 12.34 16.25
N GLU A 130 -13.05 12.12 15.43
CA GLU A 130 -14.38 11.68 15.85
C GLU A 130 -14.52 10.16 15.97
N ASP A 131 -13.49 9.39 15.62
CA ASP A 131 -13.58 7.93 15.63
C ASP A 131 -13.75 7.40 17.07
N THR A 132 -14.66 6.46 17.22
CA THR A 132 -14.76 5.67 18.44
C THR A 132 -13.58 4.70 18.57
N VAL A 133 -13.37 4.19 19.77
CA VAL A 133 -12.36 3.15 20.04
C VAL A 133 -12.57 1.92 19.13
N ASP A 134 -13.81 1.48 18.94
CA ASP A 134 -14.14 0.36 18.06
C ASP A 134 -13.76 0.63 16.60
N ARG A 135 -13.95 1.88 16.17
CA ARG A 135 -13.56 2.32 14.83
C ARG A 135 -12.04 2.30 14.63
N ILE A 136 -11.29 2.65 15.67
CA ILE A 136 -9.82 2.56 15.65
C ILE A 136 -9.36 1.10 15.57
N VAL A 137 -9.98 0.20 16.35
CA VAL A 137 -9.71 -1.26 16.26
C VAL A 137 -9.95 -1.75 14.84
N TRP A 138 -11.06 -1.36 14.22
CA TRP A 138 -11.37 -1.67 12.84
C TRP A 138 -10.27 -1.23 11.88
N SER A 139 -9.87 0.05 11.95
CA SER A 139 -8.85 0.61 11.05
C SER A 139 -7.48 -0.05 11.25
N MET A 140 -7.08 -0.30 12.50
CA MET A 140 -5.84 -1.00 12.80
C MET A 140 -5.84 -2.45 12.30
N THR A 141 -6.98 -3.16 12.45
CA THR A 141 -7.13 -4.52 11.92
C THR A 141 -7.03 -4.56 10.40
N ALA A 142 -7.67 -3.58 9.73
CA ALA A 142 -7.59 -3.47 8.27
C ALA A 142 -6.15 -3.24 7.77
N ALA A 143 -5.37 -2.44 8.48
CA ALA A 143 -3.98 -2.18 8.12
C ALA A 143 -3.06 -3.41 8.27
N MET A 144 -3.46 -4.43 9.04
CA MET A 144 -2.70 -5.68 9.22
C MET A 144 -2.75 -6.61 8.01
N PHE A 145 -3.44 -6.26 6.92
CA PHE A 145 -3.25 -6.92 5.63
C PHE A 145 -1.87 -6.65 5.02
N GLY A 146 -1.15 -5.63 5.51
CA GLY A 146 0.16 -5.26 5.01
C GLY A 146 1.00 -4.53 6.06
N ARG A 147 1.76 -3.54 5.60
CA ARG A 147 2.52 -2.62 6.45
C ARG A 147 1.57 -1.56 6.99
N VAL A 148 1.45 -1.49 8.30
CA VAL A 148 0.58 -0.49 8.94
C VAL A 148 1.13 0.92 8.69
N CYS A 149 0.29 1.79 8.17
CA CYS A 149 0.56 3.21 8.02
C CYS A 149 -0.55 4.03 8.69
N LEU A 150 -0.22 4.79 9.71
CA LEU A 150 -1.18 5.69 10.34
C LEU A 150 -1.45 6.89 9.42
N SER A 151 -2.72 7.21 9.21
CA SER A 151 -3.17 8.30 8.35
C SER A 151 -4.35 9.04 8.99
N GLY A 152 -4.64 10.23 8.51
CA GLY A 152 -5.77 11.04 8.98
C GLY A 152 -5.41 12.02 10.10
N ASP A 153 -6.30 12.17 11.07
CA ASP A 153 -6.24 13.23 12.08
C ASP A 153 -5.41 12.86 13.33
N VAL A 154 -4.34 12.07 13.16
CA VAL A 154 -3.55 11.49 14.26
C VAL A 154 -3.04 12.53 15.28
N HIS A 155 -2.89 13.78 14.88
CA HIS A 155 -2.47 14.89 15.74
C HIS A 155 -3.60 15.50 16.58
N LEU A 156 -4.88 15.18 16.27
CA LEU A 156 -6.08 15.74 16.93
C LEU A 156 -6.79 14.75 17.86
N ILE A 157 -6.29 13.51 17.95
CA ILE A 157 -6.93 12.44 18.71
C ILE A 157 -6.70 12.59 20.23
N ASP A 158 -7.62 12.06 21.02
CA ASP A 158 -7.57 12.08 22.47
C ASP A 158 -6.67 10.98 23.08
N SER A 159 -6.59 10.92 24.40
CA SER A 159 -5.75 9.96 25.11
C SER A 159 -6.27 8.51 25.02
N ALA A 160 -7.58 8.29 24.95
CA ALA A 160 -8.16 6.96 24.83
C ALA A 160 -7.90 6.39 23.43
N GLN A 161 -8.08 7.23 22.41
CA GLN A 161 -7.75 6.91 21.03
C GLN A 161 -6.26 6.58 20.86
N LYS A 162 -5.36 7.40 21.44
CA LYS A 162 -3.90 7.14 21.44
C LYS A 162 -3.54 5.81 22.10
N ALA A 163 -4.16 5.51 23.23
CA ALA A 163 -3.93 4.24 23.94
C ALA A 163 -4.34 3.05 23.07
N LYS A 164 -5.48 3.15 22.35
CA LYS A 164 -5.95 2.07 21.49
C LYS A 164 -5.10 1.89 20.24
N ILE A 165 -4.60 2.98 19.65
CA ILE A 165 -3.63 2.90 18.53
C ILE A 165 -2.34 2.24 19.01
N LYS A 166 -1.84 2.61 20.20
CA LYS A 166 -0.66 1.98 20.78
C LYS A 166 -0.84 0.49 20.96
N GLU A 167 -1.97 0.05 21.51
CA GLU A 167 -2.32 -1.37 21.65
C GLU A 167 -2.29 -2.08 20.28
N GLY A 168 -2.88 -1.47 19.24
CA GLY A 168 -2.85 -1.99 17.87
C GLY A 168 -1.44 -2.09 17.31
N ILE A 169 -0.57 -1.12 17.57
CA ILE A 169 0.86 -1.16 17.16
C ILE A 169 1.62 -2.25 17.92
N ASP A 170 1.40 -2.38 19.21
CA ASP A 170 2.04 -3.40 20.03
C ASP A 170 1.63 -4.81 19.55
N PHE A 171 0.33 -5.01 19.26
CA PHE A 171 -0.16 -6.25 18.67
C PHE A 171 0.45 -6.51 17.29
N TYR A 172 0.46 -5.50 16.40
CA TYR A 172 1.11 -5.63 15.09
C TYR A 172 2.58 -6.05 15.22
N ASN A 173 3.32 -5.45 16.16
CA ASN A 173 4.71 -5.81 16.40
C ASN A 173 4.88 -7.26 16.87
N ALA A 174 3.92 -7.80 17.62
CA ALA A 174 3.92 -9.19 18.07
C ALA A 174 3.61 -10.19 16.95
N VAL A 175 2.87 -9.77 15.90
CA VAL A 175 2.42 -10.66 14.80
C VAL A 175 3.00 -10.30 13.44
N LYS A 176 3.87 -9.29 13.35
CA LYS A 176 4.37 -8.75 12.08
C LYS A 176 5.10 -9.76 11.20
N ASP A 177 5.67 -10.78 11.77
CA ASP A 177 6.30 -11.88 11.03
C ASP A 177 5.26 -12.75 10.32
N VAL A 178 4.12 -13.03 10.97
CA VAL A 178 2.98 -13.72 10.34
C VAL A 178 2.36 -12.84 9.26
N VAL A 179 2.23 -11.52 9.52
CA VAL A 179 1.75 -10.57 8.49
C VAL A 179 2.69 -10.56 7.31
N ARG A 180 4.00 -10.45 7.52
CA ARG A 180 5.03 -10.28 6.49
C ARG A 180 5.22 -11.50 5.61
N SER A 181 5.28 -12.68 6.20
CA SER A 181 5.73 -13.92 5.56
C SER A 181 4.78 -15.10 5.71
N GLY A 182 3.71 -14.95 6.49
CA GLY A 182 2.68 -15.99 6.59
C GLY A 182 1.89 -16.14 5.29
N SER A 183 1.46 -17.36 5.01
CA SER A 183 0.58 -17.66 3.88
C SER A 183 -0.89 -17.47 4.25
N ILE A 184 -1.72 -17.12 3.26
CA ILE A 184 -3.17 -17.12 3.42
C ILE A 184 -3.62 -18.58 3.39
N ALA A 185 -4.07 -19.09 4.53
CA ALA A 185 -4.56 -20.47 4.66
C ALA A 185 -6.02 -20.61 4.25
N GLU A 186 -6.82 -19.60 4.57
CA GLU A 186 -8.24 -19.58 4.28
C GLU A 186 -8.74 -18.14 4.18
N CYS A 187 -9.69 -17.92 3.29
CA CYS A 187 -10.41 -16.66 3.22
C CYS A 187 -11.90 -16.93 2.99
N PHE A 188 -12.72 -16.17 3.70
CA PHE A 188 -14.15 -16.10 3.49
C PHE A 188 -14.57 -14.64 3.30
N CYS A 189 -15.37 -14.36 2.29
CA CYS A 189 -15.96 -13.05 2.07
C CYS A 189 -17.30 -13.21 1.35
N ASN A 190 -18.37 -12.72 1.98
CA ASN A 190 -19.70 -12.68 1.37
C ASN A 190 -20.16 -11.26 1.04
N VAL A 191 -19.21 -10.29 1.02
CA VAL A 191 -19.49 -8.90 0.68
C VAL A 191 -19.57 -8.75 -0.83
N ALA A 192 -20.73 -8.30 -1.32
CA ALA A 192 -20.99 -8.17 -2.75
C ALA A 192 -20.47 -6.85 -3.36
N TYR A 193 -20.40 -5.78 -2.56
CA TYR A 193 -20.04 -4.45 -3.03
C TYR A 193 -19.22 -3.67 -2.01
N TYR A 194 -18.09 -3.12 -2.42
CA TYR A 194 -17.11 -2.55 -1.49
C TYR A 194 -17.45 -1.15 -0.95
N ARG A 195 -18.27 -0.36 -1.66
CA ARG A 195 -18.65 1.02 -1.23
C ARG A 195 -19.78 1.05 -0.21
N ASP A 196 -20.64 0.04 -0.21
CA ASP A 196 -21.67 -0.17 0.80
C ASP A 196 -21.61 -1.63 1.27
N PRO A 197 -20.54 -2.00 1.98
CA PRO A 197 -20.30 -3.38 2.33
C PRO A 197 -21.29 -3.86 3.39
N LYS A 198 -21.86 -5.03 3.15
CA LYS A 198 -22.72 -5.79 4.06
C LYS A 198 -22.19 -7.19 4.18
N GLY A 199 -22.37 -7.82 5.34
CA GLY A 199 -21.84 -9.14 5.62
C GLY A 199 -20.49 -9.11 6.31
N CYS A 200 -19.63 -10.07 6.02
CA CYS A 200 -18.32 -10.16 6.67
C CYS A 200 -17.21 -10.63 5.75
N GLN A 201 -16.00 -10.36 6.19
CA GLN A 201 -14.76 -10.83 5.59
C GLN A 201 -13.86 -11.40 6.67
N ILE A 202 -13.36 -12.62 6.47
CA ILE A 202 -12.46 -13.30 7.40
C ILE A 202 -11.27 -13.85 6.62
N TYR A 203 -10.06 -13.54 7.07
CA TYR A 203 -8.82 -14.05 6.53
C TYR A 203 -8.00 -14.73 7.62
N LYS A 204 -7.53 -15.93 7.33
CA LYS A 204 -6.62 -16.69 8.20
C LYS A 204 -5.24 -16.75 7.54
N LYS A 205 -4.23 -16.27 8.26
CA LYS A 205 -2.83 -16.37 7.86
C LYS A 205 -2.10 -17.29 8.84
N ILE A 206 -1.28 -18.18 8.32
CA ILE A 206 -0.47 -19.11 9.13
C ILE A 206 1.00 -18.74 8.95
N SER A 207 1.75 -18.72 10.06
CA SER A 207 3.22 -18.55 10.04
C SER A 207 3.89 -19.64 9.21
N GLN A 208 5.11 -19.38 8.72
CA GLN A 208 5.85 -20.33 7.87
C GLN A 208 6.12 -21.67 8.56
N ASP A 209 6.30 -21.64 9.88
CA ASP A 209 6.51 -22.85 10.71
C ASP A 209 5.20 -23.53 11.18
N GLY A 210 4.05 -22.97 10.81
CA GLY A 210 2.73 -23.48 11.20
C GLY A 210 2.36 -23.29 12.67
N SER A 211 3.21 -22.66 13.48
CA SER A 211 3.02 -22.58 14.94
C SER A 211 2.02 -21.50 15.38
N ARG A 212 1.76 -20.51 14.52
CA ARG A 212 0.88 -19.38 14.82
C ARG A 212 -0.11 -19.10 13.71
N MET A 213 -1.31 -18.68 14.10
CA MET A 213 -2.36 -18.24 13.19
C MET A 213 -2.78 -16.81 13.55
N LEU A 214 -2.91 -15.96 12.54
CA LEU A 214 -3.52 -14.65 12.63
C LEU A 214 -4.86 -14.67 11.89
N VAL A 215 -5.93 -14.29 12.58
CA VAL A 215 -7.27 -14.15 11.99
C VAL A 215 -7.61 -12.66 11.94
N LEU A 216 -7.90 -12.16 10.73
CA LEU A 216 -8.39 -10.81 10.48
C LEU A 216 -9.86 -10.91 10.08
N ALA A 217 -10.76 -10.39 10.92
CA ALA A 217 -12.19 -10.45 10.71
C ALA A 217 -12.81 -9.05 10.71
N HIS A 218 -13.63 -8.75 9.70
CA HIS A 218 -14.39 -7.52 9.57
C HIS A 218 -15.86 -7.85 9.34
N PHE A 219 -16.72 -7.36 10.22
CA PHE A 219 -18.18 -7.51 10.14
C PHE A 219 -18.77 -6.14 9.79
N PHE A 220 -19.25 -5.99 8.56
CA PHE A 220 -19.73 -4.71 8.01
C PHE A 220 -21.11 -4.31 8.49
N GLU A 221 -21.89 -5.28 8.96
CA GLU A 221 -23.12 -5.08 9.71
C GLU A 221 -22.97 -5.73 11.08
N ARG A 222 -23.54 -5.15 12.12
CA ARG A 222 -23.60 -5.85 13.42
C ARG A 222 -24.45 -7.10 13.21
N PRO A 223 -23.92 -8.29 13.44
CA PRO A 223 -24.74 -9.48 13.43
C PRO A 223 -25.80 -9.30 14.52
N HIS A 224 -27.07 -9.45 14.16
CA HIS A 224 -28.17 -9.47 15.13
C HIS A 224 -28.14 -10.75 15.99
N GLU A 225 -27.33 -11.71 15.63
CA GLU A 225 -27.12 -13.00 16.30
C GLU A 225 -25.67 -13.12 16.78
N ARG A 226 -25.51 -13.55 18.02
CA ARG A 226 -24.19 -13.97 18.54
C ARG A 226 -23.79 -15.25 17.82
N PHE A 227 -22.59 -15.31 17.32
CA PHE A 227 -21.97 -16.59 16.97
C PHE A 227 -21.58 -17.25 18.30
N ASP A 228 -22.31 -18.29 18.70
CA ASP A 228 -21.93 -19.19 19.78
C ASP A 228 -20.77 -20.10 19.34
#